data_62a30f0a443b16584fcb63e0826a6bf9
#
_entry.id   62a30f0a443b16584fcb63e0826a6bf9
#
_cell.length_a   1.000
_cell.length_b   1.000
_cell.length_c   1.000
_cell.angle_alpha   90.00
_cell.angle_beta   90.00
_cell.angle_gamma   90.00
#
_symmetry.space_group_name_H-M   'P 1'
#
loop_
_entity.id
_entity.type
_entity.pdbx_description
1 polymer ?
#
loop_
_entity_poly.entity_id
_entity_poly.type
_entity_poly.pdbx_seq_one_letter_code
_entity_poly.pdbx_strand_id
1 'polypeptide(L)'
;MKQIFILFLLWFGLSLSAQDRISLLFVGDLMQHQAQIDAARQGDGYNYNDCFRHVKKEISEADMAIGNLEVTLGGKPYRGYPAFSAPDEYLHAIKEAGFDVLLTANNHCLDKGKLGLERTILMLDSLKIHHAGTYRNPEERHKNYPLLIEKNGFRIVLLNYTYGTNGLKTDAPNVVNYINREQIKKDILDARRKLPDVIIACMHWGVEYCSFPERSECELANWLIEQGVDHVIGSHPHVLQPMEIVKDPRTPARHVIVYSLGNFISNMSKEKTDGGCLLYTSPSPRDRSVS
;
A
#
# COMPACT_ATOMS: atom_id res chain seq x y z
N MET A 1 -66.94 29.11 -2.54
CA MET A 1 -65.79 28.91 -3.43
C MET A 1 -64.60 28.52 -2.58
N LYS A 2 -64.20 27.24 -2.61
CA LYS A 2 -63.02 26.73 -1.88
C LYS A 2 -61.83 26.77 -2.85
N GLN A 3 -60.84 27.57 -2.58
CA GLN A 3 -59.57 27.59 -3.33
C GLN A 3 -58.71 26.44 -2.83
N ILE A 4 -58.37 25.51 -3.75
CA ILE A 4 -57.41 24.42 -3.51
C ILE A 4 -56.02 24.95 -3.90
N PHE A 5 -55.14 25.08 -2.91
CA PHE A 5 -53.74 25.40 -3.14
C PHE A 5 -53.04 24.06 -3.44
N ILE A 6 -52.57 23.88 -4.68
CA ILE A 6 -51.72 22.76 -5.06
C ILE A 6 -50.27 23.18 -4.85
N LEU A 7 -49.63 22.61 -3.83
CA LEU A 7 -48.20 22.79 -3.56
C LEU A 7 -47.40 21.89 -4.50
N PHE A 8 -46.77 22.43 -5.51
CA PHE A 8 -45.79 21.72 -6.34
C PHE A 8 -44.48 21.63 -5.56
N LEU A 9 -44.20 20.46 -4.98
CA LEU A 9 -42.88 20.10 -4.48
C LEU A 9 -41.98 19.80 -5.68
N LEU A 10 -41.14 20.78 -6.06
CA LEU A 10 -40.00 20.53 -6.96
C LEU A 10 -38.97 19.69 -6.24
N TRP A 11 -38.97 18.39 -6.51
CA TRP A 11 -37.92 17.47 -6.14
C TRP A 11 -36.70 17.79 -7.02
N PHE A 12 -35.78 18.60 -6.52
CA PHE A 12 -34.43 18.69 -7.07
C PHE A 12 -33.73 17.36 -6.73
N GLY A 13 -33.81 16.40 -7.63
CA GLY A 13 -32.95 15.23 -7.61
C GLY A 13 -31.51 15.72 -7.83
N LEU A 14 -30.74 15.83 -6.75
CA LEU A 14 -29.30 15.84 -6.84
C LEU A 14 -28.90 14.50 -7.45
N SER A 15 -28.69 14.48 -8.78
CA SER A 15 -27.97 13.39 -9.43
C SER A 15 -26.54 13.41 -8.87
N LEU A 16 -26.31 12.63 -7.82
CA LEU A 16 -24.97 12.21 -7.45
C LEU A 16 -24.48 11.39 -8.65
N SER A 17 -23.72 12.03 -9.53
CA SER A 17 -22.98 11.32 -10.56
C SER A 17 -21.98 10.43 -9.82
N ALA A 18 -22.31 9.15 -9.68
CA ALA A 18 -21.32 8.17 -9.24
C ALA A 18 -20.17 8.20 -10.25
N GLN A 19 -18.96 8.36 -9.78
CA GLN A 19 -17.79 8.32 -10.63
C GLN A 19 -17.68 6.92 -11.23
N ASP A 20 -17.68 6.82 -12.57
CA ASP A 20 -17.66 5.54 -13.27
C ASP A 20 -16.31 4.79 -13.14
N ARG A 21 -15.29 5.41 -12.56
CA ARG A 21 -13.93 4.88 -12.41
C ARG A 21 -13.21 5.50 -11.21
N ILE A 22 -12.24 4.77 -10.69
CA ILE A 22 -11.30 5.24 -9.68
C ILE A 22 -9.87 4.94 -10.13
N SER A 23 -8.96 5.88 -9.93
CA SER A 23 -7.54 5.71 -10.20
C SER A 23 -6.77 5.35 -8.93
N LEU A 24 -6.09 4.20 -8.93
CA LEU A 24 -5.20 3.77 -7.88
C LEU A 24 -3.77 3.84 -8.39
N LEU A 25 -2.92 4.58 -7.69
CA LEU A 25 -1.49 4.66 -7.96
C LEU A 25 -0.74 3.80 -6.96
N PHE A 26 0.05 2.86 -7.44
CA PHE A 26 0.99 2.09 -6.62
C PHE A 26 2.42 2.48 -6.95
N VAL A 27 3.23 2.62 -5.91
CA VAL A 27 4.69 2.77 -6.03
C VAL A 27 5.38 1.68 -5.21
N GLY A 28 6.66 1.41 -5.54
CA GLY A 28 7.49 0.45 -4.83
C GLY A 28 8.03 0.96 -3.49
N ASP A 29 9.29 0.65 -3.21
CA ASP A 29 9.89 0.79 -1.91
C ASP A 29 10.28 2.24 -1.60
N LEU A 30 9.71 2.77 -0.52
CA LEU A 30 10.01 4.08 0.08
C LEU A 30 11.04 3.86 1.18
N MET A 31 12.30 3.93 0.81
CA MET A 31 13.45 3.71 1.69
C MET A 31 14.13 5.03 2.06
N GLN A 32 15.04 4.96 3.07
CA GLN A 32 15.76 6.13 3.51
C GLN A 32 17.17 5.76 4.00
N HIS A 33 18.15 5.87 3.09
CA HIS A 33 19.54 5.55 3.38
C HIS A 33 20.27 6.72 4.05
N GLN A 34 21.45 6.46 4.61
CA GLN A 34 22.20 7.47 5.36
C GLN A 34 22.52 8.72 4.51
N ALA A 35 22.93 8.54 3.25
CA ALA A 35 23.21 9.67 2.37
C ALA A 35 22.00 10.57 2.12
N GLN A 36 20.78 9.98 2.14
CA GLN A 36 19.53 10.75 2.01
C GLN A 36 19.21 11.53 3.30
N ILE A 37 19.49 10.95 4.50
CA ILE A 37 19.38 11.65 5.77
C ILE A 37 20.33 12.87 5.78
N ASP A 38 21.58 12.64 5.37
CA ASP A 38 22.59 13.67 5.37
C ASP A 38 22.27 14.79 4.36
N ALA A 39 21.79 14.43 3.17
CA ALA A 39 21.38 15.38 2.14
C ALA A 39 20.14 16.20 2.52
N ALA A 40 19.20 15.57 3.28
CA ALA A 40 17.99 16.25 3.73
C ALA A 40 18.22 17.19 4.92
N ARG A 41 19.39 17.15 5.56
CA ARG A 41 19.68 17.97 6.74
C ARG A 41 19.62 19.47 6.41
N GLN A 42 18.82 20.22 7.17
CA GLN A 42 18.64 21.64 7.01
C GLN A 42 18.56 22.31 8.40
N GLY A 43 19.63 22.99 8.82
CA GLY A 43 19.75 23.49 10.17
C GLY A 43 19.65 22.38 11.22
N ASP A 44 18.72 22.51 12.15
CA ASP A 44 18.46 21.50 13.21
C ASP A 44 17.44 20.44 12.79
N GLY A 45 16.86 20.54 11.61
CA GLY A 45 15.82 19.63 11.08
C GLY A 45 16.21 18.96 9.75
N TYR A 46 15.20 18.50 9.04
CA TYR A 46 15.34 17.82 7.75
C TYR A 46 14.27 18.29 6.76
N ASN A 47 14.60 18.31 5.48
CA ASN A 47 13.67 18.63 4.40
C ASN A 47 13.79 17.60 3.28
N TYR A 48 12.70 16.88 3.04
CA TYR A 48 12.60 15.82 2.02
C TYR A 48 11.73 16.20 0.82
N ASN A 49 11.27 17.45 0.72
CA ASN A 49 10.33 17.87 -0.33
C ASN A 49 10.89 17.67 -1.74
N ASP A 50 12.21 17.82 -1.89
CA ASP A 50 12.88 17.61 -3.18
C ASP A 50 12.83 16.16 -3.67
N CYS A 51 12.68 15.17 -2.77
CA CYS A 51 12.57 13.76 -3.14
C CYS A 51 11.34 13.48 -4.02
N PHE A 52 10.28 14.27 -3.87
CA PHE A 52 9.00 14.06 -4.57
C PHE A 52 8.73 15.11 -5.64
N ARG A 53 9.59 16.13 -5.80
CA ARG A 53 9.35 17.29 -6.65
C ARG A 53 8.87 16.96 -8.06
N HIS A 54 9.45 15.93 -8.67
CA HIS A 54 9.19 15.56 -10.07
C HIS A 54 8.01 14.59 -10.25
N VAL A 55 7.49 14.02 -9.18
CA VAL A 55 6.42 13.01 -9.20
C VAL A 55 5.21 13.38 -8.33
N LYS A 56 5.31 14.50 -7.61
CA LYS A 56 4.25 14.98 -6.71
C LYS A 56 2.93 15.19 -7.43
N LYS A 57 2.98 15.70 -8.66
CA LYS A 57 1.79 15.92 -9.45
C LYS A 57 1.06 14.62 -9.74
N GLU A 58 1.78 13.63 -10.25
CA GLU A 58 1.25 12.31 -10.60
C GLU A 58 0.67 11.61 -9.36
N ILE A 59 1.36 11.71 -8.21
CA ILE A 59 0.88 11.12 -6.95
C ILE A 59 -0.41 11.80 -6.49
N SER A 60 -0.44 13.14 -6.48
CA SER A 60 -1.58 13.92 -5.97
C SER A 60 -2.80 13.92 -6.89
N GLU A 61 -2.65 13.63 -8.17
CA GLU A 61 -3.76 13.52 -9.13
C GLU A 61 -4.46 12.16 -9.10
N ALA A 62 -3.84 11.13 -8.51
CA ALA A 62 -4.50 9.85 -8.30
C ALA A 62 -5.61 9.97 -7.24
N ASP A 63 -6.70 9.24 -7.42
CA ASP A 63 -7.75 9.18 -6.39
C ASP A 63 -7.21 8.56 -5.09
N MET A 64 -6.26 7.62 -5.18
CA MET A 64 -5.58 7.02 -4.05
C MET A 64 -4.16 6.62 -4.43
N ALA A 65 -3.17 7.08 -3.66
CA ALA A 65 -1.77 6.73 -3.81
C ALA A 65 -1.30 5.81 -2.67
N ILE A 66 -0.68 4.69 -3.04
CA ILE A 66 -0.26 3.61 -2.14
C ILE A 66 1.25 3.35 -2.33
N GLY A 67 2.02 3.27 -1.23
CA GLY A 67 3.44 2.95 -1.27
C GLY A 67 3.88 1.99 -0.17
N ASN A 68 4.99 1.28 -0.37
CA ASN A 68 5.60 0.43 0.65
C ASN A 68 6.57 1.25 1.51
N LEU A 69 6.23 1.50 2.78
CA LEU A 69 7.08 2.23 3.73
C LEU A 69 8.12 1.27 4.30
N GLU A 70 9.27 1.17 3.65
CA GLU A 70 10.34 0.22 4.00
C GLU A 70 11.39 0.84 4.92
N VAL A 71 10.91 1.52 5.94
CA VAL A 71 11.69 2.07 7.04
C VAL A 71 10.86 2.11 8.32
N THR A 72 11.52 2.15 9.49
CA THR A 72 10.84 2.52 10.73
C THR A 72 10.96 4.02 10.99
N LEU A 73 10.01 4.58 11.72
CA LEU A 73 10.06 5.92 12.31
C LEU A 73 10.40 5.79 13.80
N GLY A 74 11.53 5.12 14.08
CA GLY A 74 11.92 4.73 15.43
C GLY A 74 12.43 5.89 16.32
N GLY A 75 12.51 7.11 15.78
CA GLY A 75 13.08 8.27 16.47
C GLY A 75 14.62 8.29 16.44
N LYS A 76 15.20 9.26 17.15
CA LYS A 76 16.67 9.42 17.23
C LYS A 76 17.33 8.27 17.98
N PRO A 77 18.56 7.87 17.63
CA PRO A 77 19.35 8.41 16.52
C PRO A 77 18.81 7.91 15.17
N TYR A 78 18.67 8.83 14.21
CA TYR A 78 18.29 8.49 12.84
C TYR A 78 19.42 7.73 12.15
N ARG A 79 19.04 6.74 11.32
CA ARG A 79 20.00 5.82 10.70
C ARG A 79 19.45 5.26 9.39
N GLY A 80 20.33 5.11 8.41
CA GLY A 80 20.10 4.30 7.21
C GLY A 80 20.35 2.82 7.45
N TYR A 81 20.63 2.10 6.35
CA TYR A 81 20.95 0.67 6.39
C TYR A 81 22.06 0.35 7.39
N PRO A 82 22.06 -0.81 8.10
CA PRO A 82 21.10 -1.92 7.95
C PRO A 82 19.85 -1.84 8.85
N ALA A 83 19.74 -0.89 9.76
CA ALA A 83 18.65 -0.78 10.72
C ALA A 83 18.04 0.63 10.64
N PHE A 84 17.11 0.79 9.73
CA PHE A 84 16.53 2.08 9.39
C PHE A 84 15.77 2.74 10.54
N SER A 85 16.01 4.04 10.72
CA SER A 85 15.21 4.93 11.54
C SER A 85 15.13 6.29 10.85
N ALA A 86 14.10 6.52 10.09
CA ALA A 86 13.93 7.76 9.34
C ALA A 86 13.54 8.94 10.24
N PRO A 87 13.95 10.19 9.92
CA PRO A 87 13.38 11.38 10.51
C PRO A 87 11.87 11.49 10.22
N ASP A 88 11.12 12.09 11.14
CA ASP A 88 9.67 12.25 11.00
C ASP A 88 9.30 13.12 9.79
N GLU A 89 10.17 14.05 9.43
CA GLU A 89 10.04 14.93 8.28
C GLU A 89 9.97 14.13 6.96
N TYR A 90 10.55 12.91 6.92
CA TYR A 90 10.38 12.03 5.75
C TYR A 90 8.93 11.59 5.57
N LEU A 91 8.24 11.21 6.66
CA LEU A 91 6.82 10.86 6.60
C LEU A 91 5.95 12.08 6.25
N HIS A 92 6.30 13.26 6.78
CA HIS A 92 5.62 14.51 6.42
C HIS A 92 5.73 14.78 4.92
N ALA A 93 6.91 14.64 4.33
CA ALA A 93 7.11 14.82 2.89
C ALA A 93 6.35 13.78 2.04
N ILE A 94 6.28 12.51 2.49
CA ILE A 94 5.44 11.47 1.87
C ILE A 94 3.96 11.90 1.89
N LYS A 95 3.46 12.38 3.04
CA LYS A 95 2.07 12.86 3.16
C LYS A 95 1.80 14.06 2.26
N GLU A 96 2.72 15.02 2.23
CA GLU A 96 2.62 16.22 1.38
C GLU A 96 2.75 15.91 -0.11
N ALA A 97 3.40 14.81 -0.48
CA ALA A 97 3.45 14.33 -1.86
C ALA A 97 2.09 13.80 -2.33
N GLY A 98 1.19 13.44 -1.40
CA GLY A 98 -0.17 13.01 -1.71
C GLY A 98 -0.47 11.54 -1.42
N PHE A 99 0.41 10.82 -0.71
CA PHE A 99 0.15 9.43 -0.35
C PHE A 99 -1.00 9.30 0.66
N ASP A 100 -1.94 8.42 0.37
CA ASP A 100 -3.11 8.10 1.20
C ASP A 100 -2.87 6.86 2.06
N VAL A 101 -2.12 5.88 1.54
CA VAL A 101 -1.92 4.57 2.17
C VAL A 101 -0.45 4.19 2.16
N LEU A 102 0.04 3.72 3.31
CA LEU A 102 1.37 3.13 3.44
C LEU A 102 1.30 1.69 3.94
N LEU A 103 1.96 0.81 3.20
CA LEU A 103 2.11 -0.60 3.50
C LEU A 103 3.30 -0.78 4.44
N THR A 104 3.12 -1.49 5.55
CA THR A 104 4.11 -1.57 6.62
C THR A 104 4.63 -2.98 6.88
N ALA A 105 4.04 -4.04 6.29
CA ALA A 105 4.60 -5.38 6.38
C ALA A 105 5.73 -5.53 5.34
N ASN A 106 6.95 -5.35 5.81
CA ASN A 106 8.19 -5.54 5.06
C ASN A 106 9.30 -6.04 5.97
N ASN A 107 10.45 -6.39 5.39
CA ASN A 107 11.58 -6.94 6.16
C ASN A 107 12.24 -5.93 7.10
N HIS A 108 12.02 -4.62 6.93
CA HIS A 108 12.55 -3.54 7.77
C HIS A 108 11.58 -3.00 8.82
N CYS A 109 10.38 -3.55 8.92
CA CYS A 109 9.35 -3.05 9.86
C CYS A 109 9.72 -3.22 11.35
N LEU A 110 10.70 -4.05 11.67
CA LEU A 110 11.21 -4.30 13.02
C LEU A 110 12.62 -3.74 13.29
N ASP A 111 13.21 -2.96 12.42
CA ASP A 111 14.59 -2.45 12.54
C ASP A 111 14.88 -1.71 13.85
N LYS A 112 13.86 -1.13 14.46
CA LYS A 112 13.93 -0.49 15.79
C LYS A 112 13.12 -1.24 16.85
N GLY A 113 12.89 -2.55 16.61
CA GLY A 113 12.17 -3.44 17.51
C GLY A 113 10.73 -3.01 17.76
N LYS A 114 10.17 -3.49 18.87
CA LYS A 114 8.79 -3.20 19.30
C LYS A 114 8.49 -1.71 19.34
N LEU A 115 9.35 -0.92 19.99
CA LEU A 115 9.12 0.53 20.13
C LEU A 115 9.15 1.26 18.78
N GLY A 116 10.01 0.82 17.85
CA GLY A 116 10.07 1.37 16.50
C GLY A 116 8.80 1.09 15.69
N LEU A 117 8.30 -0.15 15.75
CA LEU A 117 7.05 -0.54 15.09
C LEU A 117 5.87 0.27 15.66
N GLU A 118 5.72 0.31 16.98
CA GLU A 118 4.62 1.04 17.65
C GLU A 118 4.67 2.54 17.34
N ARG A 119 5.89 3.15 17.37
CA ARG A 119 6.06 4.55 17.01
C ARG A 119 5.72 4.83 15.55
N THR A 120 6.13 3.95 14.63
CA THR A 120 5.78 4.08 13.21
C THR A 120 4.26 4.13 13.03
N ILE A 121 3.50 3.24 13.68
CA ILE A 121 2.04 3.25 13.65
C ILE A 121 1.49 4.56 14.22
N LEU A 122 1.98 5.03 15.38
CA LEU A 122 1.54 6.28 15.99
C LEU A 122 1.77 7.49 15.07
N MET A 123 2.89 7.53 14.36
CA MET A 123 3.18 8.59 13.41
C MET A 123 2.24 8.56 12.20
N LEU A 124 1.95 7.37 11.65
CA LEU A 124 0.97 7.19 10.59
C LEU A 124 -0.43 7.64 11.01
N ASP A 125 -0.88 7.21 12.19
CA ASP A 125 -2.16 7.61 12.79
C ASP A 125 -2.25 9.14 12.97
N SER A 126 -1.17 9.77 13.47
CA SER A 126 -1.14 11.22 13.71
C SER A 126 -1.33 12.06 12.45
N LEU A 127 -0.83 11.57 11.31
CA LEU A 127 -0.97 12.20 10.00
C LEU A 127 -2.21 11.71 9.22
N LYS A 128 -3.03 10.85 9.85
CA LYS A 128 -4.21 10.25 9.22
C LYS A 128 -3.87 9.57 7.88
N ILE A 129 -2.75 8.87 7.84
CA ILE A 129 -2.36 8.02 6.72
C ILE A 129 -2.91 6.61 6.99
N HIS A 130 -3.70 6.08 6.07
CA HIS A 130 -4.14 4.69 6.19
C HIS A 130 -2.93 3.76 6.10
N HIS A 131 -2.93 2.68 6.87
CA HIS A 131 -1.83 1.73 6.82
C HIS A 131 -2.31 0.29 7.02
N ALA A 132 -1.54 -0.66 6.50
CA ALA A 132 -1.78 -2.08 6.66
C ALA A 132 -0.45 -2.83 6.77
N GLY A 133 -0.45 -3.92 7.55
CA GLY A 133 0.68 -4.83 7.61
C GLY A 133 1.23 -5.06 9.02
N THR A 134 1.32 -4.02 9.84
CA THR A 134 1.81 -4.08 11.23
C THR A 134 0.80 -3.47 12.20
N TYR A 135 0.74 -4.01 13.43
CA TYR A 135 -0.22 -3.60 14.46
C TYR A 135 0.42 -3.71 15.84
N ARG A 136 -0.04 -2.87 16.77
CA ARG A 136 0.44 -2.85 18.17
C ARG A 136 -0.03 -4.08 18.96
N ASN A 137 -1.14 -4.70 18.55
CA ASN A 137 -1.69 -5.88 19.20
C ASN A 137 -2.73 -6.58 18.26
N PRO A 138 -3.17 -7.82 18.61
CA PRO A 138 -4.17 -8.56 17.84
C PRO A 138 -5.54 -7.87 17.73
N GLU A 139 -5.96 -7.13 18.76
CA GLU A 139 -7.23 -6.40 18.79
C GLU A 139 -7.23 -5.28 17.77
N GLU A 140 -6.13 -4.53 17.68
CA GLU A 140 -5.94 -3.48 16.66
C GLU A 140 -5.96 -4.08 15.25
N ARG A 141 -5.25 -5.21 15.06
CA ARG A 141 -5.30 -5.92 13.76
C ARG A 141 -6.73 -6.34 13.41
N HIS A 142 -7.43 -6.96 14.34
CA HIS A 142 -8.79 -7.43 14.11
C HIS A 142 -9.75 -6.28 13.73
N LYS A 143 -9.60 -5.13 14.36
CA LYS A 143 -10.41 -3.93 14.10
C LYS A 143 -10.12 -3.30 12.74
N ASN A 144 -8.84 -3.21 12.36
CA ASN A 144 -8.38 -2.39 11.24
C ASN A 144 -8.01 -3.21 9.99
N TYR A 145 -8.01 -4.55 10.07
CA TYR A 145 -7.60 -5.42 8.97
C TYR A 145 -8.66 -6.49 8.68
N PRO A 146 -8.89 -6.85 7.41
CA PRO A 146 -8.35 -6.27 6.17
C PRO A 146 -8.70 -4.78 6.02
N LEU A 147 -7.77 -3.97 5.46
CA LEU A 147 -7.94 -2.53 5.33
C LEU A 147 -8.98 -2.23 4.23
N LEU A 148 -10.15 -1.75 4.65
CA LEU A 148 -11.19 -1.25 3.75
C LEU A 148 -11.08 0.26 3.62
N ILE A 149 -11.06 0.76 2.39
CA ILE A 149 -11.14 2.18 2.07
C ILE A 149 -12.33 2.41 1.14
N GLU A 150 -13.17 3.36 1.50
CA GLU A 150 -14.28 3.81 0.67
C GLU A 150 -13.93 5.15 0.05
N LYS A 151 -13.86 5.20 -1.28
CA LYS A 151 -13.48 6.41 -2.03
C LYS A 151 -14.26 6.48 -3.34
N ASN A 152 -14.86 7.62 -3.64
CA ASN A 152 -15.61 7.87 -4.87
C ASN A 152 -16.70 6.83 -5.18
N GLY A 153 -17.31 6.24 -4.14
CA GLY A 153 -18.33 5.19 -4.27
C GLY A 153 -17.77 3.77 -4.42
N PHE A 154 -16.45 3.60 -4.46
CA PHE A 154 -15.79 2.30 -4.51
C PHE A 154 -15.37 1.81 -3.12
N ARG A 155 -15.42 0.51 -2.93
CA ARG A 155 -14.99 -0.21 -1.72
C ARG A 155 -13.75 -1.04 -2.06
N ILE A 156 -12.60 -0.56 -1.62
CA ILE A 156 -11.29 -1.14 -1.94
C ILE A 156 -10.74 -1.81 -0.69
N VAL A 157 -10.40 -3.08 -0.79
CA VAL A 157 -9.71 -3.79 0.30
C VAL A 157 -8.27 -4.03 -0.07
N LEU A 158 -7.37 -3.58 0.81
CA LEU A 158 -5.94 -3.84 0.72
C LEU A 158 -5.53 -4.91 1.75
N LEU A 159 -4.80 -5.91 1.27
CA LEU A 159 -4.10 -6.90 2.06
C LEU A 159 -2.60 -6.63 1.94
N ASN A 160 -1.84 -6.76 3.03
CA ASN A 160 -0.39 -6.56 3.00
C ASN A 160 0.32 -7.61 3.86
N TYR A 161 1.34 -8.26 3.29
CA TYR A 161 2.10 -9.34 3.92
C TYR A 161 3.59 -9.25 3.55
N THR A 162 4.45 -9.76 4.46
CA THR A 162 5.90 -9.90 4.23
C THR A 162 6.38 -11.34 4.38
N TYR A 163 7.44 -11.69 3.65
CA TYR A 163 8.12 -12.98 3.78
C TYR A 163 8.87 -13.11 5.11
N GLY A 164 9.28 -12.00 5.71
CA GLY A 164 10.11 -12.01 6.90
C GLY A 164 10.45 -10.61 7.41
N THR A 165 11.29 -10.57 8.44
CA THR A 165 11.72 -9.36 9.16
C THR A 165 13.21 -9.39 9.45
N ASN A 166 14.04 -9.76 8.46
CA ASN A 166 15.50 -9.85 8.55
C ASN A 166 15.99 -10.66 9.77
N GLY A 167 15.27 -11.74 10.11
CA GLY A 167 15.58 -12.59 11.25
C GLY A 167 15.20 -12.02 12.62
N LEU A 168 14.64 -10.81 12.69
CA LEU A 168 14.12 -10.22 13.92
C LEU A 168 12.78 -10.86 14.27
N LYS A 169 12.57 -11.14 15.55
CA LYS A 169 11.31 -11.69 16.05
C LYS A 169 10.34 -10.59 16.42
N THR A 170 9.07 -10.79 16.10
CA THR A 170 8.01 -9.88 16.54
C THR A 170 7.75 -10.10 18.05
N ASP A 171 7.95 -9.05 18.82
CA ASP A 171 7.68 -9.07 20.27
C ASP A 171 6.18 -8.90 20.55
N ALA A 172 5.65 -9.78 21.38
CA ALA A 172 4.27 -9.65 21.83
C ALA A 172 4.03 -8.33 22.60
N PRO A 173 2.86 -7.69 22.47
CA PRO A 173 1.69 -8.12 21.70
C PRO A 173 1.68 -7.68 20.22
N ASN A 174 2.78 -7.12 19.69
CA ASN A 174 2.80 -6.63 18.31
C ASN A 174 2.49 -7.75 17.32
N VAL A 175 1.93 -7.36 16.18
CA VAL A 175 1.59 -8.25 15.06
C VAL A 175 2.20 -7.72 13.78
N VAL A 176 2.87 -8.60 13.04
CA VAL A 176 3.30 -8.41 11.66
C VAL A 176 2.56 -9.42 10.80
N ASN A 177 2.01 -9.00 9.68
CA ASN A 177 1.37 -9.89 8.73
C ASN A 177 2.43 -10.63 7.91
N TYR A 178 2.79 -11.81 8.34
CA TYR A 178 3.67 -12.71 7.58
C TYR A 178 2.90 -13.46 6.49
N ILE A 179 3.59 -13.82 5.41
CA ILE A 179 3.05 -14.69 4.36
C ILE A 179 2.77 -16.07 4.98
N ASN A 180 1.51 -16.34 5.22
CA ASN A 180 1.00 -17.62 5.70
C ASN A 180 -0.33 -17.92 5.02
N ARG A 181 -0.40 -18.97 4.19
CA ARG A 181 -1.59 -19.28 3.36
C ARG A 181 -2.87 -19.45 4.18
N GLU A 182 -2.79 -20.06 5.37
CA GLU A 182 -3.96 -20.28 6.24
C GLU A 182 -4.50 -18.95 6.78
N GLN A 183 -3.60 -18.05 7.21
CA GLN A 183 -4.01 -16.73 7.67
C GLN A 183 -4.52 -15.87 6.51
N ILE A 184 -3.82 -15.87 5.37
CA ILE A 184 -4.24 -15.13 4.17
C ILE A 184 -5.64 -15.56 3.73
N LYS A 185 -5.93 -16.86 3.75
CA LYS A 185 -7.27 -17.38 3.40
C LYS A 185 -8.36 -16.85 4.33
N LYS A 186 -8.10 -16.79 5.64
CA LYS A 186 -9.04 -16.19 6.61
C LYS A 186 -9.24 -14.70 6.33
N ASP A 187 -8.16 -13.98 6.09
CA ASP A 187 -8.21 -12.54 5.81
C ASP A 187 -8.97 -12.25 4.50
N ILE A 188 -8.83 -13.08 3.45
CA ILE A 188 -9.62 -12.96 2.21
C ILE A 188 -11.11 -13.21 2.48
N LEU A 189 -11.46 -14.18 3.32
CA LEU A 189 -12.86 -14.40 3.71
C LEU A 189 -13.43 -13.19 4.47
N ASP A 190 -12.65 -12.60 5.37
CA ASP A 190 -13.05 -11.40 6.10
C ASP A 190 -13.13 -10.17 5.17
N ALA A 191 -12.23 -10.06 4.19
CA ALA A 191 -12.28 -9.05 3.14
C ALA A 191 -13.60 -9.13 2.36
N ARG A 192 -13.99 -10.32 1.91
CA ARG A 192 -15.25 -10.54 1.17
C ARG A 192 -16.50 -10.15 1.96
N ARG A 193 -16.50 -10.35 3.29
CA ARG A 193 -17.61 -9.93 4.16
C ARG A 193 -17.81 -8.42 4.18
N LYS A 194 -16.76 -7.66 3.84
CA LYS A 194 -16.83 -6.21 3.71
C LYS A 194 -17.45 -5.77 2.37
N LEU A 195 -17.89 -6.70 1.51
CA LEU A 195 -18.49 -6.45 0.20
C LEU A 195 -17.66 -5.48 -0.65
N PRO A 196 -16.38 -5.76 -0.91
CA PRO A 196 -15.51 -4.89 -1.69
C PRO A 196 -15.84 -4.98 -3.17
N ASP A 197 -15.52 -3.89 -3.90
CA ASP A 197 -15.48 -3.88 -5.37
C ASP A 197 -14.18 -4.50 -5.88
N VAL A 198 -13.09 -4.37 -5.11
CA VAL A 198 -11.79 -4.92 -5.44
C VAL A 198 -11.02 -5.32 -4.19
N ILE A 199 -10.33 -6.47 -4.24
CA ILE A 199 -9.38 -6.95 -3.24
C ILE A 199 -7.99 -6.96 -3.86
N ILE A 200 -7.05 -6.21 -3.30
CA ILE A 200 -5.67 -6.12 -3.79
C ILE A 200 -4.74 -6.66 -2.71
N ALA A 201 -3.91 -7.64 -3.07
CA ALA A 201 -2.87 -8.16 -2.19
C ALA A 201 -1.53 -7.50 -2.51
N CYS A 202 -0.96 -6.81 -1.53
CA CYS A 202 0.34 -6.17 -1.60
C CYS A 202 1.36 -7.06 -0.88
N MET A 203 2.32 -7.59 -1.62
CA MET A 203 3.24 -8.62 -1.17
C MET A 203 4.67 -8.10 -1.12
N HIS A 204 5.32 -8.26 0.03
CA HIS A 204 6.73 -7.99 0.18
C HIS A 204 7.49 -9.32 0.21
N TRP A 205 8.09 -9.70 -0.92
CA TRP A 205 8.54 -11.07 -1.21
C TRP A 205 9.69 -11.15 -2.20
N GLY A 206 10.19 -12.36 -2.42
CA GLY A 206 11.17 -12.67 -3.46
C GLY A 206 12.62 -12.51 -3.00
N VAL A 207 13.51 -12.42 -3.95
CA VAL A 207 14.95 -12.33 -3.72
C VAL A 207 15.47 -10.98 -4.21
N GLU A 208 16.21 -10.29 -3.33
CA GLU A 208 16.80 -8.98 -3.65
C GLU A 208 17.65 -9.05 -4.93
N TYR A 209 17.51 -8.03 -5.77
CA TYR A 209 18.29 -7.79 -7.00
C TYR A 209 18.07 -8.80 -8.13
N CYS A 210 17.12 -9.73 -7.97
CA CYS A 210 16.71 -10.64 -9.03
C CYS A 210 15.70 -9.97 -9.97
N SER A 211 15.98 -9.94 -11.29
CA SER A 211 15.10 -9.31 -12.28
C SER A 211 13.86 -10.16 -12.65
N PHE A 212 13.76 -11.38 -12.14
CA PHE A 212 12.64 -12.29 -12.37
C PHE A 212 12.18 -12.90 -11.06
N PRO A 213 10.87 -13.11 -10.87
CA PRO A 213 10.35 -13.81 -9.70
C PRO A 213 10.79 -15.26 -9.71
N GLU A 214 10.93 -15.84 -8.54
CA GLU A 214 11.10 -17.30 -8.41
C GLU A 214 9.74 -18.01 -8.60
N ARG A 215 9.80 -19.31 -8.77
CA ARG A 215 8.61 -20.15 -8.94
C ARG A 215 7.64 -20.02 -7.77
N SER A 216 8.15 -19.88 -6.55
CA SER A 216 7.37 -19.72 -5.31
C SER A 216 6.48 -18.48 -5.33
N GLU A 217 6.99 -17.34 -5.83
CA GLU A 217 6.21 -16.10 -5.97
C GLU A 217 5.12 -16.24 -7.05
N CYS A 218 5.48 -16.87 -8.20
CA CYS A 218 4.52 -17.16 -9.26
C CYS A 218 3.37 -18.06 -8.79
N GLU A 219 3.70 -19.15 -8.06
CA GLU A 219 2.71 -20.06 -7.48
C GLU A 219 1.84 -19.38 -6.42
N LEU A 220 2.43 -18.49 -5.59
CA LEU A 220 1.68 -17.75 -4.58
C LEU A 220 0.77 -16.70 -5.20
N ALA A 221 1.23 -15.97 -6.23
CA ALA A 221 0.41 -14.99 -6.95
C ALA A 221 -0.82 -15.64 -7.59
N ASN A 222 -0.62 -16.74 -8.31
CA ASN A 222 -1.73 -17.48 -8.92
C ASN A 222 -2.70 -18.01 -7.87
N TRP A 223 -2.20 -18.57 -6.78
CA TRP A 223 -3.02 -19.04 -5.68
C TRP A 223 -3.86 -17.90 -5.06
N LEU A 224 -3.31 -16.68 -4.88
CA LEU A 224 -4.04 -15.51 -4.39
C LEU A 224 -5.22 -15.19 -5.31
N ILE A 225 -5.02 -15.17 -6.64
CA ILE A 225 -6.09 -14.97 -7.62
C ILE A 225 -7.15 -16.08 -7.50
N GLU A 226 -6.74 -17.34 -7.41
CA GLU A 226 -7.66 -18.48 -7.21
C GLU A 226 -8.49 -18.34 -5.92
N GLN A 227 -7.91 -17.76 -4.85
CA GLN A 227 -8.63 -17.47 -3.62
C GLN A 227 -9.54 -16.24 -3.73
N GLY A 228 -9.51 -15.50 -4.86
CA GLY A 228 -10.39 -14.37 -5.18
C GLY A 228 -9.84 -13.02 -4.77
N VAL A 229 -8.54 -12.87 -4.77
CA VAL A 229 -7.85 -11.58 -4.87
C VAL A 229 -7.96 -11.11 -6.32
N ASP A 230 -8.26 -9.84 -6.54
CA ASP A 230 -8.40 -9.29 -7.89
C ASP A 230 -7.05 -8.91 -8.48
N HIS A 231 -6.13 -8.32 -7.69
CA HIS A 231 -4.81 -7.91 -8.16
C HIS A 231 -3.73 -8.21 -7.11
N VAL A 232 -2.51 -8.46 -7.58
CA VAL A 232 -1.33 -8.72 -6.73
C VAL A 232 -0.23 -7.73 -7.10
N ILE A 233 0.26 -6.99 -6.09
CA ILE A 233 1.29 -5.97 -6.24
C ILE A 233 2.47 -6.32 -5.34
N GLY A 234 3.62 -6.58 -5.95
CA GLY A 234 4.85 -6.99 -5.27
C GLY A 234 5.85 -5.87 -5.05
N SER A 235 6.67 -6.03 -4.01
CA SER A 235 7.80 -5.20 -3.63
C SER A 235 8.89 -6.07 -2.97
N HIS A 236 10.03 -5.51 -2.58
CA HIS A 236 11.21 -6.14 -1.96
C HIS A 236 12.40 -6.41 -2.89
N PRO A 237 12.29 -6.93 -4.13
CA PRO A 237 13.48 -7.20 -4.94
C PRO A 237 14.34 -5.97 -5.25
N HIS A 238 13.85 -4.76 -5.00
CA HIS A 238 14.50 -3.47 -5.25
C HIS A 238 14.85 -3.22 -6.72
N VAL A 239 14.38 -4.08 -7.60
CA VAL A 239 14.46 -3.98 -9.06
C VAL A 239 13.10 -4.24 -9.66
N LEU A 240 12.86 -3.68 -10.84
CA LEU A 240 11.64 -3.99 -11.58
C LEU A 240 11.61 -5.46 -12.00
N GLN A 241 10.50 -6.10 -11.76
CA GLN A 241 10.22 -7.46 -12.26
C GLN A 241 9.03 -7.46 -13.20
N PRO A 242 8.79 -8.51 -13.98
CA PRO A 242 7.68 -8.62 -14.92
C PRO A 242 6.32 -8.30 -14.31
N MET A 243 5.42 -7.80 -15.16
CA MET A 243 4.00 -7.64 -14.88
C MET A 243 3.20 -8.51 -15.84
N GLU A 244 2.14 -9.12 -15.34
CA GLU A 244 1.28 -10.02 -16.11
C GLU A 244 -0.18 -9.60 -15.99
N ILE A 245 -0.93 -9.80 -17.08
CA ILE A 245 -2.39 -9.71 -17.07
C ILE A 245 -2.92 -11.12 -17.24
N VAL A 246 -3.48 -11.67 -16.16
CA VAL A 246 -4.11 -12.99 -16.14
C VAL A 246 -5.60 -12.80 -16.41
N LYS A 247 -6.14 -13.54 -17.39
CA LYS A 247 -7.58 -13.56 -17.66
C LYS A 247 -8.23 -14.67 -16.85
N ASP A 248 -9.31 -14.38 -16.16
CA ASP A 248 -10.14 -15.44 -15.59
C ASP A 248 -10.79 -16.22 -16.73
N PRO A 249 -10.62 -17.55 -16.80
CA PRO A 249 -11.21 -18.37 -17.86
C PRO A 249 -12.74 -18.44 -17.80
N ARG A 250 -13.37 -18.06 -16.68
CA ARG A 250 -14.81 -18.18 -16.43
C ARG A 250 -15.55 -16.86 -16.49
N THR A 251 -14.84 -15.74 -16.42
CA THR A 251 -15.41 -14.39 -16.38
C THR A 251 -14.61 -13.44 -17.26
N PRO A 252 -15.15 -12.27 -17.66
CA PRO A 252 -14.38 -11.25 -18.38
C PRO A 252 -13.33 -10.55 -17.51
N ALA A 253 -13.19 -10.91 -16.23
CA ALA A 253 -12.26 -10.29 -15.30
C ALA A 253 -10.80 -10.45 -15.75
N ARG A 254 -10.03 -9.40 -15.52
CA ARG A 254 -8.59 -9.36 -15.74
C ARG A 254 -7.90 -9.08 -14.42
N HIS A 255 -6.94 -9.91 -14.08
CA HIS A 255 -6.12 -9.78 -12.88
C HIS A 255 -4.75 -9.25 -13.27
N VAL A 256 -4.28 -8.24 -12.57
CA VAL A 256 -2.92 -7.72 -12.74
C VAL A 256 -2.04 -8.35 -11.67
N ILE A 257 -0.93 -8.95 -12.06
CA ILE A 257 0.12 -9.42 -11.17
C ILE A 257 1.38 -8.60 -11.49
N VAL A 258 1.88 -7.89 -10.49
CA VAL A 258 3.16 -7.18 -10.54
C VAL A 258 4.07 -7.85 -9.54
N TYR A 259 5.18 -8.45 -10.00
CA TYR A 259 6.08 -9.15 -9.09
C TYR A 259 6.95 -8.21 -8.29
N SER A 260 7.40 -7.08 -8.86
CA SER A 260 8.07 -6.00 -8.12
C SER A 260 7.95 -4.67 -8.85
N LEU A 261 7.62 -3.61 -8.10
CA LEU A 261 7.63 -2.22 -8.56
C LEU A 261 9.01 -1.55 -8.44
N GLY A 262 10.02 -2.25 -7.91
CA GLY A 262 11.34 -1.70 -7.66
C GLY A 262 11.38 -0.65 -6.56
N ASN A 263 12.46 0.12 -6.52
CA ASN A 263 12.61 1.24 -5.58
C ASN A 263 11.87 2.48 -6.08
N PHE A 264 11.10 3.13 -5.22
CA PHE A 264 10.55 4.44 -5.52
C PHE A 264 11.43 5.56 -4.97
N ILE A 265 11.84 5.46 -3.72
CA ILE A 265 12.84 6.33 -3.08
C ILE A 265 13.91 5.45 -2.45
N SER A 266 15.14 5.56 -2.92
CA SER A 266 16.28 4.76 -2.45
C SER A 266 17.60 5.47 -2.76
N ASN A 267 18.69 5.02 -2.13
CA ASN A 267 20.05 5.38 -2.50
C ASN A 267 20.90 4.11 -2.67
N MET A 268 20.30 3.07 -3.21
CA MET A 268 21.03 1.86 -3.58
C MET A 268 21.89 2.13 -4.82
N SER A 269 23.09 1.52 -4.86
CA SER A 269 24.04 1.69 -5.96
C SER A 269 24.25 0.42 -6.78
N LYS A 270 23.48 -0.65 -6.51
CA LYS A 270 23.54 -1.87 -7.30
C LYS A 270 22.86 -1.68 -8.65
N GLU A 271 23.33 -2.41 -9.64
CA GLU A 271 22.74 -2.40 -10.99
C GLU A 271 21.22 -2.61 -10.94
N LYS A 272 20.49 -1.79 -11.70
CA LYS A 272 19.01 -1.81 -11.84
C LYS A 272 18.19 -1.42 -10.60
N THR A 273 18.82 -1.00 -9.50
CA THR A 273 18.11 -0.53 -8.29
C THR A 273 17.68 0.93 -8.36
N ASP A 274 18.03 1.62 -9.44
CA ASP A 274 17.65 2.99 -9.77
C ASP A 274 16.35 3.11 -10.57
N GLY A 275 15.73 1.97 -10.90
CA GLY A 275 14.46 1.89 -11.59
C GLY A 275 13.29 1.68 -10.63
N GLY A 276 12.24 2.49 -10.79
CA GLY A 276 10.97 2.35 -10.08
C GLY A 276 9.79 2.53 -11.03
N CYS A 277 8.65 1.97 -10.67
CA CYS A 277 7.41 2.05 -11.45
C CYS A 277 6.35 2.85 -10.71
N LEU A 278 5.64 3.71 -11.46
CA LEU A 278 4.36 4.28 -11.10
C LEU A 278 3.29 3.46 -11.83
N LEU A 279 2.58 2.60 -11.09
CA LEU A 279 1.52 1.77 -11.66
C LEU A 279 0.16 2.42 -11.42
N TYR A 280 -0.55 2.74 -12.48
CA TYR A 280 -1.93 3.19 -12.42
C TYR A 280 -2.89 2.04 -12.73
N THR A 281 -3.89 1.84 -11.87
CA THR A 281 -5.03 0.96 -12.12
C THR A 281 -6.31 1.77 -12.07
N SER A 282 -7.23 1.49 -12.98
CA SER A 282 -8.53 2.17 -13.03
C SER A 282 -9.64 1.11 -13.20
N PRO A 283 -10.02 0.40 -12.12
CA PRO A 283 -11.14 -0.53 -12.17
C PRO A 283 -12.45 0.23 -12.44
N SER A 284 -13.28 -0.31 -13.35
CA SER A 284 -14.62 0.21 -13.66
C SER A 284 -15.69 -0.72 -13.11
N PRO A 285 -16.77 -0.21 -12.46
CA PRO A 285 -17.91 -1.02 -12.07
C PRO A 285 -18.59 -1.72 -13.24
N ARG A 286 -18.49 -1.16 -14.45
CA ARG A 286 -19.07 -1.76 -15.66
C ARG A 286 -18.41 -3.07 -16.08
N ASP A 287 -17.17 -3.32 -15.66
CA ASP A 287 -16.47 -4.58 -15.95
C ASP A 287 -17.09 -5.77 -15.19
N ARG A 288 -17.93 -5.51 -14.18
CA ARG A 288 -18.66 -6.53 -13.40
C ARG A 288 -20.11 -6.73 -13.82
N SER A 289 -20.69 -5.83 -14.63
CA SER A 289 -22.12 -5.81 -14.93
C SER A 289 -22.51 -6.47 -16.23
N VAL A 290 -21.65 -7.26 -16.87
CA VAL A 290 -22.00 -8.06 -18.05
C VAL A 290 -21.97 -9.53 -17.64
N SER A 291 -22.99 -9.92 -16.90
CA SER A 291 -23.41 -11.33 -16.73
C SER A 291 -24.78 -11.52 -17.35
#